data_f876b567d0160f31e1dcdd893b8877ef
#
_entry.id   f876b567d0160f31e1dcdd893b8877ef
#
_cell.length_a   1.000
_cell.length_b   1.000
_cell.length_c   1.000
_cell.angle_alpha   90.00
_cell.angle_beta   90.00
_cell.angle_gamma   90.00
#
_symmetry.space_group_name_H-M   'P 1'
#
loop_
_entity.id
_entity.type
_entity.pdbx_description
1 polymer ?
#
loop_
_entity_poly.entity_id
_entity_poly.type
_entity_poly.pdbx_seq_one_letter_code
_entity_poly.pdbx_strand_id
1 'polypeptide(L)'
;VNDYEMMLNSITWTSFLLYYFAPEFFFPNIFIYRFFDLHKIADMFEIDLPSIPKKSNYKARCMYYWSLCEVFYRFRAENELSPAELCAFLYDFAPNFMPQKEADVPQPTQHGVSVD
;
A
#
# COMPACT_ATOMS: atom_id res chain seq x y z
N VAL A 1 10.99 -24.23 6.53
CA VAL A 1 10.39 -22.99 6.06
C VAL A 1 9.64 -23.28 4.77
N ASN A 2 8.42 -22.81 4.71
CA ASN A 2 7.59 -23.06 3.55
C ASN A 2 7.97 -22.11 2.42
N ASP A 3 7.80 -22.57 1.18
CA ASP A 3 8.21 -21.83 -0.01
C ASP A 3 7.51 -20.48 -0.11
N TYR A 4 6.21 -20.43 0.26
CA TYR A 4 5.48 -19.18 0.22
C TYR A 4 5.94 -18.21 1.29
N GLU A 5 6.38 -18.70 2.43
CA GLU A 5 6.95 -17.85 3.46
C GLU A 5 8.25 -17.21 2.98
N MET A 6 9.09 -17.99 2.31
CA MET A 6 10.32 -17.47 1.72
C MET A 6 10.04 -16.41 0.66
N MET A 7 9.06 -16.70 -0.21
CA MET A 7 8.65 -15.73 -1.23
C MET A 7 8.16 -14.44 -0.59
N LEU A 8 7.35 -14.54 0.46
CA LEU A 8 6.81 -13.37 1.14
C LEU A 8 7.92 -12.51 1.73
N ASN A 9 8.94 -13.15 2.31
CA ASN A 9 10.06 -12.42 2.91
C ASN A 9 10.85 -11.60 1.90
N SER A 10 10.81 -11.98 0.63
CA SER A 10 11.50 -11.27 -0.44
C SER A 10 10.57 -10.48 -1.34
N ILE A 11 9.28 -10.35 -0.97
CA ILE A 11 8.28 -9.78 -1.87
C ILE A 11 8.59 -8.32 -2.24
N THR A 12 9.16 -7.56 -1.33
CA THR A 12 9.50 -6.16 -1.61
C THR A 12 10.54 -6.08 -2.73
N TRP A 13 11.62 -6.85 -2.63
CA TRP A 13 12.64 -6.88 -3.68
C TRP A 13 12.08 -7.40 -4.99
N THR A 14 11.28 -8.46 -4.91
CA THR A 14 10.64 -9.02 -6.09
C THR A 14 9.75 -7.98 -6.77
N SER A 15 9.01 -7.19 -5.98
CA SER A 15 8.14 -6.16 -6.54
C SER A 15 8.92 -5.07 -7.25
N PHE A 16 10.11 -4.71 -6.75
CA PHE A 16 10.95 -3.73 -7.45
C PHE A 16 11.40 -4.27 -8.81
N LEU A 17 11.79 -5.54 -8.86
CA LEU A 17 12.20 -6.15 -10.12
C LEU A 17 11.03 -6.24 -11.10
N LEU A 18 9.87 -6.66 -10.61
CA LEU A 18 8.67 -6.76 -11.45
C LEU A 18 8.27 -5.38 -11.98
N TYR A 19 8.35 -4.36 -11.15
CA TYR A 19 8.06 -2.99 -11.57
C TYR A 19 9.05 -2.54 -12.65
N TYR A 20 10.33 -2.89 -12.47
CA TYR A 20 11.35 -2.51 -13.45
C TYR A 20 11.06 -3.11 -14.82
N PHE A 21 10.65 -4.38 -14.88
CA PHE A 21 10.41 -5.07 -16.13
C PHE A 21 9.01 -4.85 -16.71
N ALA A 22 8.01 -4.64 -15.88
CA ALA A 22 6.63 -4.48 -16.34
C ALA A 22 5.91 -3.43 -15.49
N PRO A 23 6.29 -2.14 -15.62
CA PRO A 23 5.74 -1.07 -14.77
C PRO A 23 4.27 -0.79 -15.02
N GLU A 24 3.73 -1.24 -16.16
CA GLU A 24 2.31 -1.02 -16.46
C GLU A 24 1.38 -1.81 -15.55
N PHE A 25 1.86 -2.88 -14.95
CA PHE A 25 1.03 -3.70 -14.07
C PHE A 25 1.53 -3.75 -12.65
N PHE A 26 2.82 -3.97 -12.47
CA PHE A 26 3.40 -4.14 -11.14
C PHE A 26 3.77 -2.79 -10.54
N PHE A 27 3.74 -2.71 -9.22
CA PHE A 27 4.21 -1.51 -8.50
C PHE A 27 5.19 -1.95 -7.40
N PRO A 28 6.16 -1.08 -7.03
CA PRO A 28 7.07 -1.41 -5.94
C PRO A 28 6.31 -1.38 -4.62
N ASN A 29 6.29 -2.51 -3.91
CA ASN A 29 5.46 -2.65 -2.71
C ASN A 29 6.33 -2.63 -1.45
N ILE A 30 6.27 -1.52 -0.71
CA ILE A 30 6.93 -1.43 0.59
C ILE A 30 5.94 -1.53 1.75
N PHE A 31 4.66 -1.79 1.44
CA PHE A 31 3.62 -1.81 2.46
C PHE A 31 3.55 -3.11 3.25
N ILE A 32 4.38 -4.10 2.92
CA ILE A 32 4.35 -5.38 3.61
C ILE A 32 4.58 -5.21 5.12
N TYR A 33 5.38 -4.21 5.51
CA TYR A 33 5.65 -3.91 6.91
C TYR A 33 4.95 -2.63 7.38
N ARG A 34 4.20 -1.97 6.48
CA ARG A 34 3.51 -0.71 6.77
C ARG A 34 2.07 -0.81 6.27
N PHE A 35 1.44 -1.90 6.61
CA PHE A 35 0.13 -2.24 6.07
C PHE A 35 -0.94 -1.23 6.46
N PHE A 36 -0.85 -0.66 7.67
CA PHE A 36 -1.79 0.37 8.09
C PHE A 36 -1.71 1.63 7.24
N ASP A 37 -0.52 1.95 6.74
CA ASP A 37 -0.36 3.12 5.87
C ASP A 37 -1.12 2.92 4.57
N LEU A 38 -1.07 1.72 4.01
CA LEU A 38 -1.83 1.40 2.81
C LEU A 38 -3.33 1.55 3.06
N HIS A 39 -3.82 1.06 4.20
CA HIS A 39 -5.24 1.18 4.53
C HIS A 39 -5.67 2.62 4.72
N LYS A 40 -4.83 3.45 5.34
CA LYS A 40 -5.13 4.87 5.49
C LYS A 40 -5.24 5.56 4.13
N ILE A 41 -4.33 5.24 3.23
CA ILE A 41 -4.37 5.81 1.87
C ILE A 41 -5.65 5.37 1.17
N ALA A 42 -5.98 4.08 1.26
CA ALA A 42 -7.17 3.55 0.60
C ALA A 42 -8.44 4.19 1.15
N ASP A 43 -8.53 4.36 2.47
CA ASP A 43 -9.69 5.00 3.08
C ASP A 43 -9.81 6.46 2.67
N MET A 44 -8.69 7.18 2.64
CA MET A 44 -8.66 8.59 2.30
C MET A 44 -9.08 8.85 0.86
N PHE A 45 -8.66 7.98 -0.06
CA PHE A 45 -8.87 8.17 -1.49
C PHE A 45 -9.91 7.23 -2.08
N GLU A 46 -10.69 6.56 -1.21
CA GLU A 46 -11.81 5.71 -1.60
C GLU A 46 -11.38 4.59 -2.56
N ILE A 47 -10.29 3.93 -2.21
CA ILE A 47 -9.77 2.79 -2.97
C ILE A 47 -10.20 1.52 -2.24
N ASP A 48 -10.94 0.65 -2.94
CA ASP A 48 -11.36 -0.62 -2.36
C ASP A 48 -10.23 -1.63 -2.42
N LEU A 49 -9.74 -2.03 -1.26
CA LEU A 49 -8.67 -3.03 -1.17
C LEU A 49 -9.27 -4.43 -1.06
N PRO A 50 -8.53 -5.45 -1.54
CA PRO A 50 -8.96 -6.83 -1.35
C PRO A 50 -8.99 -7.20 0.12
N SER A 51 -9.73 -8.26 0.46
CA SER A 51 -9.81 -8.75 1.83
C SER A 51 -8.44 -9.17 2.34
N ILE A 52 -8.15 -8.81 3.59
CA ILE A 52 -6.87 -9.10 4.22
C ILE A 52 -6.76 -10.60 4.50
N PRO A 53 -5.72 -11.29 4.00
CA PRO A 53 -5.55 -12.71 4.32
C PRO A 53 -5.11 -12.92 5.76
N LYS A 54 -5.37 -14.10 6.27
CA LYS A 54 -4.89 -14.49 7.60
C LYS A 54 -3.36 -14.48 7.64
N LYS A 55 -2.82 -14.08 8.77
CA LYS A 55 -1.38 -13.93 8.94
C LYS A 55 -0.61 -15.22 8.68
N SER A 56 -1.22 -16.37 8.99
CA SER A 56 -0.61 -17.68 8.79
C SER A 56 -0.73 -18.20 7.37
N ASN A 57 -1.54 -17.57 6.53
CA ASN A 57 -1.75 -18.03 5.15
C ASN A 57 -0.75 -17.36 4.21
N TYR A 58 0.45 -17.93 4.14
CA TYR A 58 1.54 -17.32 3.38
C TYR A 58 1.26 -17.26 1.87
N LYS A 59 0.60 -18.28 1.35
CA LYS A 59 0.24 -18.27 -0.08
C LYS A 59 -0.71 -17.11 -0.38
N ALA A 60 -1.76 -16.95 0.42
CA ALA A 60 -2.71 -15.85 0.22
C ALA A 60 -2.04 -14.50 0.37
N ARG A 61 -1.08 -14.38 1.29
CA ARG A 61 -0.35 -13.13 1.48
C ARG A 61 0.53 -12.80 0.28
N CYS A 62 1.14 -13.79 -0.34
CA CYS A 62 1.87 -13.57 -1.58
C CYS A 62 0.93 -13.16 -2.70
N MET A 63 -0.20 -13.83 -2.84
CA MET A 63 -1.18 -13.51 -3.86
C MET A 63 -1.85 -12.16 -3.62
N TYR A 64 -1.82 -11.67 -2.38
CA TYR A 64 -2.36 -10.37 -2.05
C TYR A 64 -1.65 -9.25 -2.81
N TYR A 65 -0.33 -9.37 -2.98
CA TYR A 65 0.42 -8.41 -3.79
C TYR A 65 -0.13 -8.36 -5.22
N TRP A 66 -0.39 -9.52 -5.82
CA TRP A 66 -0.98 -9.57 -7.16
C TRP A 66 -2.33 -8.85 -7.19
N SER A 67 -3.17 -9.09 -6.19
CA SER A 67 -4.47 -8.42 -6.10
C SER A 67 -4.32 -6.91 -5.95
N LEU A 68 -3.31 -6.46 -5.20
CA LEU A 68 -3.03 -5.03 -5.09
C LEU A 68 -2.59 -4.45 -6.44
N CYS A 69 -1.80 -5.20 -7.21
CA CYS A 69 -1.41 -4.76 -8.55
C CYS A 69 -2.64 -4.54 -9.42
N GLU A 70 -3.63 -5.43 -9.34
CA GLU A 70 -4.87 -5.26 -10.08
C GLU A 70 -5.64 -4.02 -9.64
N VAL A 71 -5.72 -3.79 -8.33
CA VAL A 71 -6.40 -2.61 -7.78
C VAL A 71 -5.73 -1.33 -8.28
N PHE A 72 -4.41 -1.25 -8.17
CA PHE A 72 -3.70 -0.03 -8.55
C PHE A 72 -3.59 0.14 -10.07
N TYR A 73 -3.63 -0.95 -10.81
CA TYR A 73 -3.74 -0.86 -12.26
C TYR A 73 -5.04 -0.15 -12.66
N ARG A 74 -6.16 -0.55 -12.06
CA ARG A 74 -7.45 0.11 -12.31
C ARG A 74 -7.47 1.54 -11.83
N PHE A 75 -6.93 1.79 -10.64
CA PHE A 75 -6.85 3.14 -10.08
C PHE A 75 -6.04 4.06 -11.01
N ARG A 76 -4.94 3.55 -11.52
CA ARG A 76 -4.09 4.29 -12.44
C ARG A 76 -4.84 4.63 -13.73
N ALA A 77 -5.54 3.63 -14.29
CA ALA A 77 -6.29 3.83 -15.52
C ALA A 77 -7.41 4.85 -15.34
N GLU A 78 -8.14 4.75 -14.24
CA GLU A 78 -9.25 5.67 -13.95
C GLU A 78 -8.79 7.10 -13.73
N ASN A 79 -7.60 7.27 -13.21
CA ASN A 79 -7.05 8.59 -12.91
C ASN A 79 -6.00 9.05 -13.92
N GLU A 80 -5.81 8.28 -14.98
CA GLU A 80 -4.88 8.61 -16.07
C GLU A 80 -3.46 8.89 -15.57
N LEU A 81 -2.99 8.03 -14.66
CA LEU A 81 -1.66 8.14 -14.10
C LEU A 81 -0.68 7.23 -14.83
N SER A 82 0.54 7.73 -15.06
CA SER A 82 1.63 6.86 -15.51
C SER A 82 2.09 5.99 -14.35
N PRO A 83 2.87 4.93 -14.62
CA PRO A 83 3.46 4.13 -13.54
C PRO A 83 4.26 4.95 -12.54
N ALA A 84 5.05 5.91 -13.01
CA ALA A 84 5.83 6.79 -12.13
C ALA A 84 4.92 7.69 -11.30
N GLU A 85 3.83 8.17 -11.88
CA GLU A 85 2.88 9.00 -11.16
C GLU A 85 2.15 8.21 -10.07
N LEU A 86 1.88 6.92 -10.30
CA LEU A 86 1.33 6.08 -9.26
C LEU A 86 2.29 5.98 -8.07
N CYS A 87 3.58 5.78 -8.33
CA CYS A 87 4.58 5.73 -7.28
C CYS A 87 4.64 7.05 -6.52
N ALA A 88 4.61 8.17 -7.23
CA ALA A 88 4.60 9.49 -6.60
C ALA A 88 3.36 9.66 -5.73
N PHE A 89 2.22 9.18 -6.20
CA PHE A 89 0.98 9.23 -5.41
C PHE A 89 1.12 8.41 -4.13
N LEU A 90 1.54 7.15 -4.24
CA LEU A 90 1.57 6.23 -3.10
C LEU A 90 2.62 6.60 -2.05
N TYR A 91 3.78 7.09 -2.50
CA TYR A 91 4.93 7.23 -1.62
C TYR A 91 5.32 8.66 -1.31
N ASP A 92 4.70 9.63 -1.96
CA ASP A 92 4.97 11.04 -1.70
C ASP A 92 3.68 11.81 -1.44
N PHE A 93 2.80 11.88 -2.43
CA PHE A 93 1.62 12.74 -2.32
C PHE A 93 0.69 12.30 -1.18
N ALA A 94 0.26 11.04 -1.17
CA ALA A 94 -0.70 10.58 -0.19
C ALA A 94 -0.16 10.63 1.24
N PRO A 95 1.08 10.17 1.52
CA PRO A 95 1.62 10.29 2.87
C PRO A 95 1.73 11.73 3.36
N ASN A 96 2.06 12.65 2.47
CA ASN A 96 2.18 14.06 2.87
C ASN A 96 0.82 14.74 3.02
N PHE A 97 -0.17 14.30 2.26
CA PHE A 97 -1.53 14.83 2.36
C PHE A 97 -2.21 14.43 3.66
N MET A 98 -2.04 13.18 4.09
CA MET A 98 -2.72 12.64 5.26
C MET A 98 -2.43 13.38 6.56
N PRO A 99 -1.18 13.75 6.87
CA PRO A 99 -0.92 14.53 8.08
C PRO A 99 -1.64 15.88 8.10
N GLN A 100 -1.73 16.56 6.95
CA GLN A 100 -2.46 17.82 6.87
C GLN A 100 -3.93 17.61 7.11
N LYS A 101 -4.50 16.54 6.55
CA LYS A 101 -5.91 16.22 6.75
C LYS A 101 -6.20 15.89 8.20
N GLU A 102 -5.30 15.16 8.85
CA GLU A 102 -5.44 14.85 10.27
C GLU A 102 -5.34 16.10 11.13
N ALA A 103 -4.49 17.04 10.76
CA ALA A 103 -4.33 18.29 11.49
C ALA A 103 -5.59 19.16 11.40
N ASP A 104 -6.35 19.04 10.32
CA ASP A 104 -7.59 19.80 10.14
C ASP A 104 -8.75 19.23 10.94
N VAL A 105 -8.60 18.02 11.48
CA VAL A 105 -9.64 17.39 12.29
C VAL A 105 -9.43 17.77 13.75
N PRO A 106 -10.48 18.22 14.46
CA PRO A 106 -10.33 18.52 15.90
C PRO A 106 -9.82 17.30 16.64
N GLN A 107 -8.74 17.50 17.39
CA GLN A 107 -8.11 16.42 18.13
C GLN A 107 -8.80 16.28 19.50
N PRO A 108 -8.97 15.04 19.98
CA PRO A 108 -9.39 14.87 21.37
C PRO A 108 -8.30 15.38 22.29
N THR A 109 -8.69 15.91 23.42
CA THR A 109 -7.71 16.37 24.40
C THR A 109 -6.85 15.21 24.87
N GLN A 110 -5.63 15.46 25.00
CA GLN A 110 -4.72 14.40 25.38
C GLN A 110 -4.08 14.63 26.66
N HIS A 111 -4.14 14.63 26.13
CA HIS A 111 -3.41 14.56 26.16
C HIS A 111 -2.80 14.25 26.54
N GLY A 112 -2.92 14.04 27.49
CA GLY A 112 -2.23 13.77 27.41
C GLY A 112 -1.75 13.06 27.06
N VAL A 113 -1.99 13.29 27.08
CA VAL A 113 -1.29 12.84 26.46
C VAL A 113 -0.74 12.74 26.02
N SER A 114 -0.66 12.70 26.25
CA SER A 114 0.09 12.61 25.74
C SER A 114 0.50 12.55 25.47
N VAL A 115 0.37 12.56 25.74
CA VAL A 115 0.82 12.49 25.29
C VAL A 115 1.26 12.44 25.09
N ASP A 116 1.19 12.35 25.34
CA ASP A 116 1.65 12.41 25.11
C ASP A 116 1.98 12.32 25.11
#